data_c662a31eb5fb4b6d3292f1b6a2e6f5f2
#
_entry.id   c662a31eb5fb4b6d3292f1b6a2e6f5f2
#
_cell.length_a   1.000
_cell.length_b   1.000
_cell.length_c   1.000
_cell.angle_alpha   90.00
_cell.angle_beta   90.00
_cell.angle_gamma   90.00
#
_symmetry.space_group_name_H-M   'P 1'
#
loop_
_entity.id
_entity.type
_entity.pdbx_description
1 polymer ?
#
loop_
_entity_poly.entity_id
_entity_poly.type
_entity_poly.pdbx_seq_one_letter_code
_entity_poly.pdbx_strand_id
1 'polypeptide(L)'
;MLTFKNGALDLVTIGKENLRQVKRNYSKAKLYEEIIQNREGQITHGGALVVRTGHAQERSHKDRFIVKDIVSEKKVCWGPRINELEPSCYEAFINRALSYMQNKNVYVQNCYVCKESDYRIPIRIVTETAWHSLFARNLFFPIYNQKEPEKYNPEFTVVHIPSFQSIPEVDGTNSQTAVIVNMTHKVVFICGSSYSGNIRQAVFTMINYSIPDDIFPMRCAANMSFSGDIALFMGREGTGKTTLSIDSKSIFIGDHAHGWADDGIFNFENGIYAKVYGTNNEDSPEITTCIRKFGTLLENVSIHLDSRDIDLSDGDLTINTRAAFANKHLPNVSQKKKYGHPKHLFLLTCDAFGVLPPIARLTPEQALFGFLSSFTSEFMRTDTGDVTASFNVCFGDSSLTFPPHIYAERLRNKIKANNVSCWLINTGWSGKKYGESERFPIKYSRAAIQAVMAGELDHVDFEIDPVFQFKIPTICPGIPREMLNPRMHTDNIGEYELRANRLVAEFLKDFSQFEDHIPDDMKGLFKNILPVEDQIDFSELGFSM
;
A
#
# COMPACT_ATOMS: atom_id res chain seq x y z
N MET A 1 31.46 -3.01 -19.94
CA MET A 1 30.33 -3.30 -20.83
C MET A 1 29.23 -3.91 -19.97
N LEU A 2 28.01 -3.34 -19.99
CA LEU A 2 26.88 -3.90 -19.24
C LEU A 2 26.55 -5.28 -19.83
N THR A 3 26.59 -6.33 -19.02
CA THR A 3 26.20 -7.66 -19.44
C THR A 3 24.75 -7.92 -19.01
N PHE A 4 23.91 -8.21 -19.98
CA PHE A 4 22.53 -8.60 -19.77
C PHE A 4 22.39 -10.10 -20.06
N LYS A 5 21.75 -10.81 -19.16
CA LYS A 5 21.39 -12.21 -19.36
C LYS A 5 19.88 -12.31 -19.46
N ASN A 6 19.39 -12.74 -20.62
CA ASN A 6 17.94 -12.80 -20.91
C ASN A 6 17.20 -11.45 -20.73
N GLY A 7 17.85 -10.33 -21.08
CA GLY A 7 17.29 -8.99 -20.94
C GLY A 7 17.42 -8.36 -19.54
N ALA A 8 17.77 -9.14 -18.52
CA ALA A 8 18.01 -8.61 -17.18
C ALA A 8 19.49 -8.28 -16.93
N LEU A 9 19.74 -7.20 -16.21
CA LEU A 9 21.11 -6.80 -15.83
C LEU A 9 21.78 -7.89 -15.00
N ASP A 10 22.86 -8.48 -15.52
CA ASP A 10 23.63 -9.49 -14.77
C ASP A 10 24.61 -8.84 -13.80
N LEU A 11 24.09 -8.32 -12.70
CA LEU A 11 24.90 -7.80 -11.60
C LEU A 11 25.84 -8.84 -10.99
N VAL A 12 25.58 -10.12 -11.21
CA VAL A 12 26.43 -11.22 -10.70
C VAL A 12 27.73 -11.31 -11.51
N THR A 13 27.65 -11.15 -12.82
CA THR A 13 28.85 -11.12 -13.68
C THR A 13 29.63 -9.83 -13.48
N ILE A 14 28.94 -8.68 -13.37
CA ILE A 14 29.56 -7.38 -13.06
C ILE A 14 30.21 -7.42 -11.67
N GLY A 15 29.56 -8.03 -10.68
CA GLY A 15 30.03 -8.09 -9.29
C GLY A 15 31.23 -8.99 -9.08
N LYS A 16 31.46 -10.02 -9.91
CA LYS A 16 32.62 -10.89 -9.75
C LYS A 16 33.94 -10.16 -10.03
N GLU A 17 33.93 -9.14 -10.85
CA GLU A 17 35.13 -8.43 -11.28
C GLU A 17 35.34 -7.10 -10.55
N ASN A 18 34.28 -6.46 -10.02
CA ASN A 18 34.35 -5.07 -9.55
C ASN A 18 33.82 -4.83 -8.12
N LEU A 19 33.06 -5.75 -7.51
CA LEU A 19 32.60 -5.62 -6.13
C LEU A 19 33.61 -6.23 -5.16
N ARG A 20 33.79 -5.62 -3.98
CA ARG A 20 34.69 -6.16 -2.95
C ARG A 20 34.19 -7.49 -2.40
N GLN A 21 32.91 -7.57 -2.06
CA GLN A 21 32.28 -8.78 -1.54
C GLN A 21 30.79 -8.81 -1.85
N VAL A 22 30.29 -9.98 -2.28
CA VAL A 22 28.87 -10.23 -2.51
C VAL A 22 28.36 -11.22 -1.45
N LYS A 23 27.54 -10.71 -0.52
CA LYS A 23 26.98 -11.47 0.62
C LYS A 23 25.58 -11.96 0.25
N ARG A 24 25.44 -13.27 -0.09
CA ARG A 24 24.20 -13.80 -0.67
C ARG A 24 23.37 -14.56 0.33
N ASN A 25 22.04 -14.30 0.31
CA ASN A 25 21.01 -15.05 1.05
C ASN A 25 21.32 -15.26 2.54
N TYR A 26 21.94 -14.26 3.18
CA TYR A 26 22.29 -14.34 4.59
C TYR A 26 21.04 -14.59 5.45
N SER A 27 21.18 -15.44 6.47
CA SER A 27 20.14 -15.69 7.46
C SER A 27 19.85 -14.44 8.28
N LYS A 28 18.70 -14.40 8.97
CA LYS A 28 18.37 -13.27 9.87
C LYS A 28 19.47 -13.06 10.91
N ALA A 29 19.96 -14.11 11.55
CA ALA A 29 21.03 -14.00 12.54
C ALA A 29 22.31 -13.40 11.94
N LYS A 30 22.71 -13.87 10.75
CA LYS A 30 23.90 -13.32 10.08
C LYS A 30 23.72 -11.85 9.67
N LEU A 31 22.53 -11.48 9.23
CA LEU A 31 22.22 -10.07 8.93
C LEU A 31 22.24 -9.20 10.20
N TYR A 32 21.78 -9.71 11.34
CA TYR A 32 21.89 -9.00 12.63
C TYR A 32 23.34 -8.74 13.00
N GLU A 33 24.23 -9.74 12.88
CA GLU A 33 25.67 -9.56 13.11
C GLU A 33 26.25 -8.45 12.21
N GLU A 34 25.92 -8.48 10.91
CA GLU A 34 26.39 -7.47 9.95
C GLU A 34 25.87 -6.07 10.30
N ILE A 35 24.57 -5.93 10.64
CA ILE A 35 23.94 -4.66 11.00
C ILE A 35 24.64 -4.04 12.22
N ILE A 36 24.94 -4.85 13.23
CA ILE A 36 25.62 -4.37 14.43
C ILE A 36 27.09 -4.02 14.15
N GLN A 37 27.81 -4.87 13.42
CA GLN A 37 29.20 -4.61 13.04
C GLN A 37 29.34 -3.35 12.20
N ASN A 38 28.42 -3.14 11.26
CA ASN A 38 28.42 -1.96 10.39
C ASN A 38 27.82 -0.70 11.06
N ARG A 39 27.33 -0.80 12.31
CA ARG A 39 26.63 0.28 13.03
C ARG A 39 25.40 0.81 12.29
N GLU A 40 24.70 -0.06 11.58
CA GLU A 40 23.51 0.30 10.81
C GLU A 40 22.25 0.42 11.69
N GLY A 41 22.22 -0.15 12.90
CA GLY A 41 21.07 -0.19 13.78
C GLY A 41 21.38 -0.62 15.20
N GLN A 42 20.35 -0.68 16.03
CA GLN A 42 20.41 -1.04 17.44
C GLN A 42 19.40 -2.14 17.77
N ILE A 43 19.77 -3.05 18.69
CA ILE A 43 18.89 -4.12 19.18
C ILE A 43 18.06 -3.59 20.35
N THR A 44 16.75 -3.84 20.32
CA THR A 44 15.81 -3.55 21.42
C THR A 44 15.83 -4.66 22.47
N HIS A 45 15.24 -4.41 23.64
CA HIS A 45 15.10 -5.42 24.71
C HIS A 45 14.46 -6.73 24.21
N GLY A 46 13.42 -6.64 23.37
CA GLY A 46 12.73 -7.83 22.80
C GLY A 46 13.44 -8.49 21.62
N GLY A 47 14.58 -7.96 21.16
CA GLY A 47 15.35 -8.50 20.05
C GLY A 47 14.99 -7.97 18.67
N ALA A 48 14.04 -7.04 18.54
CA ALA A 48 13.83 -6.31 17.29
C ALA A 48 15.00 -5.35 17.01
N LEU A 49 15.20 -4.98 15.74
CA LEU A 49 16.20 -3.99 15.33
C LEU A 49 15.56 -2.64 15.05
N VAL A 50 16.16 -1.58 15.56
CA VAL A 50 15.80 -0.20 15.21
C VAL A 50 16.87 0.37 14.30
N VAL A 51 16.43 0.97 13.19
CA VAL A 51 17.26 1.66 12.20
C VAL A 51 16.74 3.07 11.95
N ARG A 52 17.58 3.92 11.37
CA ARG A 52 17.24 5.30 10.99
C ARG A 52 17.30 5.46 9.49
N THR A 53 16.28 6.08 8.90
CA THR A 53 16.22 6.33 7.45
C THR A 53 16.79 7.70 7.05
N GLY A 54 17.31 8.47 8.01
CA GLY A 54 17.86 9.80 7.78
C GLY A 54 16.76 10.80 7.35
N HIS A 55 17.07 11.61 6.35
CA HIS A 55 16.14 12.62 5.82
C HIS A 55 14.97 12.02 5.03
N ALA A 56 15.11 10.82 4.50
CA ALA A 56 14.06 10.15 3.73
C ALA A 56 13.15 9.33 4.64
N GLN A 57 12.12 9.95 5.18
CA GLN A 57 11.18 9.31 6.13
C GLN A 57 9.93 8.76 5.47
N GLU A 58 9.68 9.12 4.20
CA GLU A 58 8.52 8.71 3.41
C GLU A 58 8.85 8.62 1.93
N ARG A 59 7.86 8.23 1.14
CA ARG A 59 7.99 8.18 -0.32
C ARG A 59 7.93 9.56 -0.93
N SER A 60 8.77 9.81 -1.93
CA SER A 60 8.62 10.97 -2.80
C SER A 60 8.05 10.52 -4.16
N HIS A 61 6.84 10.96 -4.46
CA HIS A 61 6.25 10.69 -5.78
C HIS A 61 6.97 11.43 -6.91
N LYS A 62 7.56 12.59 -6.59
CA LYS A 62 8.30 13.43 -7.55
C LYS A 62 9.63 12.81 -7.98
N ASP A 63 10.17 11.88 -7.20
CA ASP A 63 11.49 11.27 -7.41
C ASP A 63 11.40 9.87 -8.04
N ARG A 64 10.26 9.55 -8.62
CA ARG A 64 10.02 8.27 -9.26
C ARG A 64 9.88 8.43 -10.76
N PHE A 65 10.67 7.64 -11.50
CA PHE A 65 10.82 7.72 -12.94
C PHE A 65 10.63 6.36 -13.59
N ILE A 66 10.08 6.36 -14.80
CA ILE A 66 10.12 5.22 -15.70
C ILE A 66 10.90 5.63 -16.93
N VAL A 67 11.87 4.82 -17.36
CA VAL A 67 12.62 5.07 -18.60
C VAL A 67 11.67 4.96 -19.78
N LYS A 68 11.58 6.02 -20.59
CA LYS A 68 10.72 6.08 -21.77
C LYS A 68 11.41 5.50 -22.99
N ASP A 69 11.24 4.22 -23.19
CA ASP A 69 11.76 3.48 -24.33
C ASP A 69 10.63 2.86 -25.18
N ILE A 70 10.97 2.21 -26.29
CA ILE A 70 10.00 1.61 -27.22
C ILE A 70 9.02 0.64 -26.55
N VAL A 71 9.44 -0.01 -25.47
CA VAL A 71 8.62 -1.00 -24.73
C VAL A 71 7.70 -0.31 -23.75
N SER A 72 8.22 0.62 -22.95
CA SER A 72 7.46 1.33 -21.93
C SER A 72 6.49 2.34 -22.55
N GLU A 73 6.86 2.98 -23.68
CA GLU A 73 6.03 3.97 -24.38
C GLU A 73 4.64 3.43 -24.72
N LYS A 74 4.54 2.15 -25.09
CA LYS A 74 3.27 1.51 -25.49
C LYS A 74 2.42 1.00 -24.34
N LYS A 75 3.02 0.75 -23.17
CA LYS A 75 2.36 0.05 -22.05
C LYS A 75 2.07 0.94 -20.86
N VAL A 76 2.85 2.01 -20.68
CA VAL A 76 2.74 2.89 -19.53
C VAL A 76 1.74 4.01 -19.81
N CYS A 77 0.86 4.27 -18.86
CA CYS A 77 -0.06 5.42 -18.91
C CYS A 77 0.72 6.69 -18.49
N TRP A 78 1.35 7.32 -19.46
CA TRP A 78 2.09 8.57 -19.24
C TRP A 78 1.18 9.71 -18.80
N GLY A 79 1.67 10.59 -17.93
CA GLY A 79 0.92 11.73 -17.42
C GLY A 79 1.49 12.24 -16.08
N PRO A 80 0.80 13.13 -15.37
CA PRO A 80 1.32 13.81 -14.17
C PRO A 80 1.75 12.89 -13.01
N ARG A 81 1.33 11.63 -13.05
CA ARG A 81 1.63 10.63 -11.99
C ARG A 81 2.90 9.82 -12.23
N ILE A 82 3.45 9.84 -13.45
CA ILE A 82 4.62 9.06 -13.84
C ILE A 82 5.62 9.99 -14.49
N ASN A 83 6.75 10.22 -13.83
CA ASN A 83 7.82 11.02 -14.42
C ASN A 83 8.54 10.18 -15.49
N GLU A 84 8.70 10.76 -16.66
CA GLU A 84 9.46 10.20 -17.75
C GLU A 84 10.97 10.39 -17.50
N LEU A 85 11.78 9.41 -17.88
CA LEU A 85 13.23 9.53 -17.92
C LEU A 85 13.73 9.17 -19.31
N GLU A 86 14.47 10.08 -19.92
CA GLU A 86 15.09 9.85 -21.22
C GLU A 86 16.11 8.72 -21.16
N PRO A 87 16.21 7.85 -22.18
CA PRO A 87 17.17 6.77 -22.22
C PRO A 87 18.64 7.23 -22.06
N SER A 88 19.00 8.39 -22.61
CA SER A 88 20.33 8.96 -22.45
C SER A 88 20.67 9.37 -21.03
N CYS A 89 19.70 9.92 -20.30
CA CYS A 89 19.83 10.23 -18.86
C CYS A 89 19.97 8.94 -18.03
N TYR A 90 19.20 7.91 -18.38
CA TYR A 90 19.33 6.61 -17.74
C TYR A 90 20.72 5.99 -17.97
N GLU A 91 21.28 6.08 -19.16
CA GLU A 91 22.64 5.59 -19.45
C GLU A 91 23.71 6.33 -18.65
N ALA A 92 23.60 7.65 -18.53
CA ALA A 92 24.49 8.45 -17.68
C ALA A 92 24.38 8.02 -16.21
N PHE A 93 23.14 7.91 -15.69
CA PHE A 93 22.86 7.47 -14.33
C PHE A 93 23.45 6.09 -14.03
N ILE A 94 23.18 5.08 -14.87
CA ILE A 94 23.60 3.71 -14.62
C ILE A 94 25.13 3.56 -14.63
N ASN A 95 25.83 4.26 -15.51
CA ASN A 95 27.28 4.25 -15.55
C ASN A 95 27.89 4.82 -14.26
N ARG A 96 27.33 5.89 -13.73
CA ARG A 96 27.72 6.49 -12.44
C ARG A 96 27.39 5.55 -11.26
N ALA A 97 26.18 4.98 -11.23
CA ALA A 97 25.76 4.05 -10.19
C ALA A 97 26.65 2.79 -10.13
N LEU A 98 26.98 2.21 -11.28
CA LEU A 98 27.90 1.06 -11.35
C LEU A 98 29.32 1.43 -10.95
N SER A 99 29.81 2.62 -11.32
CA SER A 99 31.12 3.13 -10.89
C SER A 99 31.16 3.33 -9.37
N TYR A 100 30.08 3.87 -8.79
CA TYR A 100 29.93 4.03 -7.35
C TYR A 100 29.99 2.68 -6.60
N MET A 101 29.42 1.63 -7.18
CA MET A 101 29.37 0.29 -6.57
C MET A 101 30.73 -0.42 -6.60
N GLN A 102 31.71 0.02 -7.36
CA GLN A 102 33.03 -0.59 -7.42
C GLN A 102 33.68 -0.65 -6.02
N ASN A 103 34.32 -1.78 -5.73
CA ASN A 103 35.00 -2.06 -4.46
C ASN A 103 34.10 -1.96 -3.20
N LYS A 104 32.78 -2.01 -3.34
CA LYS A 104 31.82 -2.04 -2.22
C LYS A 104 31.36 -3.45 -1.89
N ASN A 105 30.98 -3.64 -0.62
CA ASN A 105 30.24 -4.82 -0.18
C ASN A 105 28.77 -4.63 -0.57
N VAL A 106 28.13 -5.67 -1.06
CA VAL A 106 26.69 -5.69 -1.32
C VAL A 106 26.02 -6.93 -0.76
N TYR A 107 24.77 -6.79 -0.35
CA TYR A 107 23.93 -7.88 0.12
C TYR A 107 22.94 -8.25 -0.98
N VAL A 108 22.94 -9.50 -1.38
CA VAL A 108 22.03 -10.02 -2.41
C VAL A 108 21.04 -10.97 -1.76
N GLN A 109 19.77 -10.64 -1.84
CA GLN A 109 18.68 -11.48 -1.40
C GLN A 109 17.90 -11.97 -2.62
N ASN A 110 18.02 -13.26 -2.93
CA ASN A 110 17.19 -13.93 -3.90
C ASN A 110 15.88 -14.36 -3.23
N CYS A 111 14.76 -13.98 -3.81
CA CYS A 111 13.44 -14.20 -3.26
C CYS A 111 12.47 -14.60 -4.37
N TYR A 112 11.31 -15.06 -3.94
CA TYR A 112 10.15 -15.10 -4.79
C TYR A 112 9.10 -14.10 -4.28
N VAL A 113 8.36 -13.49 -5.19
CA VAL A 113 7.02 -12.97 -4.91
C VAL A 113 6.04 -14.08 -5.22
N CYS A 114 5.02 -14.21 -4.40
CA CYS A 114 4.07 -15.32 -4.37
C CYS A 114 4.67 -16.68 -3.92
N LYS A 115 3.89 -17.39 -3.11
CA LYS A 115 4.21 -18.73 -2.61
C LYS A 115 3.71 -19.82 -3.57
N GLU A 116 2.63 -19.53 -4.31
CA GLU A 116 2.03 -20.48 -5.26
C GLU A 116 2.94 -20.64 -6.49
N SER A 117 3.17 -21.90 -6.90
CA SER A 117 4.12 -22.22 -7.97
C SER A 117 3.77 -21.59 -9.31
N ASP A 118 2.47 -21.56 -9.64
CA ASP A 118 1.96 -21.14 -10.95
C ASP A 118 2.09 -19.62 -11.15
N TYR A 119 2.09 -18.85 -10.04
CA TYR A 119 2.17 -17.39 -10.03
C TYR A 119 3.48 -16.86 -9.46
N ARG A 120 4.43 -17.75 -9.17
CA ARG A 120 5.69 -17.41 -8.53
C ARG A 120 6.62 -16.67 -9.49
N ILE A 121 7.02 -15.47 -9.09
CA ILE A 121 7.98 -14.65 -9.83
C ILE A 121 9.30 -14.62 -9.06
N PRO A 122 10.42 -15.10 -9.63
CA PRO A 122 11.74 -14.99 -9.01
C PRO A 122 12.25 -13.55 -9.10
N ILE A 123 12.73 -12.99 -7.99
CA ILE A 123 13.25 -11.63 -7.90
C ILE A 123 14.57 -11.58 -7.17
N ARG A 124 15.41 -10.62 -7.56
CA ARG A 124 16.68 -10.34 -6.89
C ARG A 124 16.65 -8.94 -6.29
N ILE A 125 17.01 -8.84 -5.00
CA ILE A 125 17.16 -7.56 -4.32
C ILE A 125 18.64 -7.42 -3.93
N VAL A 126 19.28 -6.39 -4.44
CA VAL A 126 20.67 -6.02 -4.16
C VAL A 126 20.65 -4.75 -3.31
N THR A 127 21.29 -4.79 -2.15
CA THR A 127 21.30 -3.65 -1.23
C THR A 127 22.72 -3.32 -0.76
N GLU A 128 22.98 -2.05 -0.56
CA GLU A 128 24.26 -1.57 0.00
C GLU A 128 24.37 -1.89 1.50
N THR A 129 23.26 -1.98 2.23
CA THR A 129 23.22 -2.20 3.67
C THR A 129 22.60 -3.54 4.03
N ALA A 130 23.00 -4.11 5.17
CA ALA A 130 22.50 -5.39 5.66
C ALA A 130 21.03 -5.30 6.11
N TRP A 131 20.61 -4.17 6.68
CA TRP A 131 19.26 -4.03 7.19
C TRP A 131 18.20 -3.96 6.08
N HIS A 132 18.51 -3.40 4.89
CA HIS A 132 17.61 -3.48 3.75
C HIS A 132 17.50 -4.91 3.18
N SER A 133 18.58 -5.68 3.26
CA SER A 133 18.52 -7.12 2.96
C SER A 133 17.64 -7.89 3.95
N LEU A 134 17.67 -7.52 5.24
CA LEU A 134 16.76 -8.05 6.26
C LEU A 134 15.30 -7.65 5.97
N PHE A 135 15.06 -6.42 5.56
CA PHE A 135 13.74 -5.96 5.11
C PHE A 135 13.20 -6.83 3.96
N ALA A 136 13.98 -7.01 2.91
CA ALA A 136 13.61 -7.85 1.76
C ALA A 136 13.31 -9.29 2.19
N ARG A 137 14.13 -9.84 3.08
CA ARG A 137 13.97 -11.19 3.63
C ARG A 137 12.72 -11.35 4.50
N ASN A 138 12.29 -10.29 5.18
CA ASN A 138 11.05 -10.30 5.94
C ASN A 138 9.83 -10.24 5.02
N LEU A 139 9.91 -9.41 3.97
CA LEU A 139 8.76 -9.05 3.16
C LEU A 139 8.45 -10.05 2.05
N PHE A 140 9.49 -10.66 1.43
CA PHE A 140 9.30 -11.59 0.33
C PHE A 140 9.59 -13.03 0.76
N PHE A 141 9.36 -14.02 -0.13
CA PHE A 141 9.63 -15.44 0.13
C PHE A 141 11.11 -15.75 -0.12
N PRO A 142 11.97 -15.79 0.91
CA PRO A 142 13.42 -15.89 0.72
C PRO A 142 13.85 -17.29 0.33
N ILE A 143 14.93 -17.37 -0.45
CA ILE A 143 15.68 -18.61 -0.67
C ILE A 143 16.58 -18.83 0.55
N TYR A 144 16.44 -20.00 1.19
CA TYR A 144 17.16 -20.31 2.43
C TYR A 144 18.59 -20.82 2.19
N ASN A 145 18.90 -21.34 1.00
CA ASN A 145 20.23 -21.78 0.66
C ASN A 145 21.12 -20.60 0.22
N GLN A 146 22.35 -20.58 0.73
CA GLN A 146 23.37 -19.61 0.31
C GLN A 146 23.82 -19.86 -1.14
N LYS A 147 23.80 -21.12 -1.59
CA LYS A 147 24.03 -21.48 -2.99
C LYS A 147 22.77 -21.19 -3.81
N GLU A 148 22.94 -20.47 -4.90
CA GLU A 148 21.85 -20.29 -5.86
C GLU A 148 21.44 -21.65 -6.42
N PRO A 149 20.10 -21.92 -6.56
CA PRO A 149 19.68 -23.02 -7.39
C PRO A 149 20.27 -22.87 -8.79
N GLU A 150 20.76 -23.92 -9.40
CA GLU A 150 21.41 -23.89 -10.73
C GLU A 150 20.53 -23.22 -11.82
N LYS A 151 19.22 -23.24 -11.62
CA LYS A 151 18.22 -22.66 -12.53
C LYS A 151 17.59 -21.35 -12.04
N TYR A 152 18.12 -20.72 -10.99
CA TYR A 152 17.54 -19.46 -10.51
C TYR A 152 17.88 -18.31 -11.47
N ASN A 153 16.86 -17.81 -12.15
CA ASN A 153 16.94 -16.66 -13.02
C ASN A 153 15.92 -15.63 -12.57
N PRO A 154 16.29 -14.46 -12.03
CA PRO A 154 15.36 -13.46 -11.59
C PRO A 154 14.61 -12.86 -12.79
N GLU A 155 13.30 -12.70 -12.68
CA GLU A 155 12.49 -11.98 -13.66
C GLU A 155 12.87 -10.50 -13.68
N PHE A 156 13.15 -9.93 -12.51
CA PHE A 156 13.67 -8.57 -12.38
C PHE A 156 14.58 -8.41 -11.16
N THR A 157 15.36 -7.33 -11.18
CA THR A 157 16.30 -6.99 -10.10
C THR A 157 15.98 -5.60 -9.55
N VAL A 158 15.96 -5.46 -8.21
CA VAL A 158 15.93 -4.16 -7.52
C VAL A 158 17.31 -3.89 -6.92
N VAL A 159 17.90 -2.75 -7.22
CA VAL A 159 19.19 -2.29 -6.71
C VAL A 159 18.94 -1.08 -5.81
N HIS A 160 19.24 -1.23 -4.53
CA HIS A 160 19.05 -0.17 -3.53
C HIS A 160 20.41 0.27 -2.97
N ILE A 161 20.80 1.48 -3.34
CA ILE A 161 22.08 2.13 -3.02
C ILE A 161 21.83 3.50 -2.39
N PRO A 162 21.37 3.55 -1.14
CA PRO A 162 20.91 4.78 -0.49
C PRO A 162 21.98 5.86 -0.35
N SER A 163 23.25 5.50 -0.27
CA SER A 163 24.35 6.47 -0.14
C SER A 163 24.80 7.05 -1.50
N PHE A 164 24.34 6.51 -2.61
CA PHE A 164 24.53 7.10 -3.94
C PHE A 164 23.43 8.14 -4.18
N GLN A 165 23.83 9.33 -4.63
CA GLN A 165 22.91 10.41 -4.94
C GLN A 165 22.87 10.69 -6.43
N SER A 166 21.67 10.92 -6.93
CA SER A 166 21.46 11.39 -8.29
C SER A 166 21.88 12.86 -8.42
N ILE A 167 22.27 13.26 -9.62
CA ILE A 167 22.58 14.64 -9.98
C ILE A 167 21.52 15.08 -10.99
N PRO A 168 20.55 15.93 -10.59
CA PRO A 168 19.42 16.30 -11.45
C PRO A 168 19.80 16.74 -12.86
N GLU A 169 20.83 17.58 -12.97
CA GLU A 169 21.28 18.17 -14.23
C GLU A 169 21.93 17.14 -15.17
N VAL A 170 22.40 16.02 -14.64
CA VAL A 170 23.10 14.96 -15.41
C VAL A 170 22.16 13.78 -15.66
N ASP A 171 21.43 13.38 -14.62
CA ASP A 171 20.62 12.16 -14.60
C ASP A 171 19.15 12.42 -15.00
N GLY A 172 18.76 13.69 -15.21
CA GLY A 172 17.39 14.06 -15.56
C GLY A 172 16.37 13.82 -14.45
N THR A 173 16.81 13.82 -13.19
CA THR A 173 15.97 13.59 -12.00
C THR A 173 15.54 14.90 -11.36
N ASN A 174 14.59 14.84 -10.40
CA ASN A 174 14.07 16.05 -9.76
C ASN A 174 14.85 16.43 -8.47
N SER A 175 15.57 15.47 -7.90
CA SER A 175 16.36 15.66 -6.67
C SER A 175 17.51 14.64 -6.58
N GLN A 176 18.25 14.67 -5.48
CA GLN A 176 19.30 13.69 -5.17
C GLN A 176 18.75 12.28 -4.90
N THR A 177 17.45 12.16 -4.66
CA THR A 177 16.74 10.89 -4.52
C THR A 177 16.14 10.49 -5.86
N ALA A 178 16.27 9.22 -6.25
CA ALA A 178 15.56 8.71 -7.41
C ALA A 178 15.19 7.22 -7.26
N VAL A 179 14.01 6.89 -7.79
CA VAL A 179 13.55 5.52 -8.03
C VAL A 179 13.35 5.38 -9.53
N ILE A 180 14.29 4.77 -10.21
CA ILE A 180 14.31 4.66 -11.66
C ILE A 180 13.97 3.23 -12.09
N VAL A 181 12.86 3.09 -12.81
CA VAL A 181 12.36 1.81 -13.33
C VAL A 181 12.70 1.71 -14.81
N ASN A 182 13.45 0.68 -15.19
CA ASN A 182 13.67 0.32 -16.59
C ASN A 182 12.99 -1.02 -16.89
N MET A 183 11.90 -0.96 -17.66
CA MET A 183 11.08 -2.13 -17.99
C MET A 183 11.76 -3.09 -18.96
N THR A 184 12.52 -2.54 -19.91
CA THR A 184 13.26 -3.32 -20.92
C THR A 184 14.41 -4.09 -20.29
N HIS A 185 15.16 -3.45 -19.40
CA HIS A 185 16.26 -4.08 -18.66
C HIS A 185 15.81 -4.85 -17.43
N LYS A 186 14.51 -4.79 -17.09
CA LYS A 186 13.92 -5.45 -15.93
C LYS A 186 14.67 -5.14 -14.62
N VAL A 187 15.00 -3.87 -14.44
CA VAL A 187 15.76 -3.40 -13.27
C VAL A 187 15.15 -2.13 -12.69
N VAL A 188 15.19 -2.03 -11.36
CA VAL A 188 14.85 -0.80 -10.64
C VAL A 188 16.05 -0.36 -9.83
N PHE A 189 16.48 0.88 -9.99
CA PHE A 189 17.45 1.53 -9.12
C PHE A 189 16.77 2.46 -8.13
N ILE A 190 17.18 2.36 -6.86
CA ILE A 190 16.72 3.23 -5.77
C ILE A 190 17.97 3.85 -5.15
N CYS A 191 18.08 5.17 -5.18
CA CYS A 191 19.22 5.92 -4.67
C CYS A 191 18.79 7.14 -3.84
N GLY A 192 19.70 7.67 -3.01
CA GLY A 192 19.49 8.88 -2.21
C GLY A 192 18.44 8.75 -1.10
N SER A 193 17.88 7.56 -0.88
CA SER A 193 16.84 7.32 0.11
C SER A 193 17.04 5.99 0.81
N SER A 194 17.03 6.01 2.14
CA SER A 194 17.06 4.79 2.97
C SER A 194 15.66 4.29 3.36
N TYR A 195 14.58 4.89 2.87
CA TYR A 195 13.22 4.45 3.17
C TYR A 195 12.90 3.11 2.48
N SER A 196 12.75 2.03 3.26
CA SER A 196 12.53 0.67 2.72
C SER A 196 11.25 0.51 1.91
N GLY A 197 10.24 1.37 2.16
CA GLY A 197 9.00 1.36 1.41
C GLY A 197 9.19 1.51 -0.11
N ASN A 198 10.31 2.11 -0.54
CA ASN A 198 10.69 2.21 -1.95
C ASN A 198 10.99 0.84 -2.58
N ILE A 199 11.61 -0.09 -1.84
CA ILE A 199 11.86 -1.48 -2.30
C ILE A 199 10.52 -2.20 -2.52
N ARG A 200 9.61 -2.11 -1.54
CA ARG A 200 8.27 -2.71 -1.65
C ARG A 200 7.51 -2.20 -2.86
N GLN A 201 7.52 -0.89 -3.05
CA GLN A 201 6.84 -0.24 -4.16
C GLN A 201 7.45 -0.59 -5.51
N ALA A 202 8.78 -0.63 -5.61
CA ALA A 202 9.51 -1.03 -6.82
C ALA A 202 9.12 -2.45 -7.25
N VAL A 203 9.09 -3.38 -6.31
CA VAL A 203 8.66 -4.77 -6.57
C VAL A 203 7.21 -4.79 -7.06
N PHE A 204 6.28 -4.06 -6.42
CA PHE A 204 4.88 -4.04 -6.82
C PHE A 204 4.68 -3.42 -8.21
N THR A 205 5.48 -2.42 -8.60
CA THR A 205 5.46 -1.86 -9.96
C THR A 205 5.88 -2.89 -10.99
N MET A 206 6.97 -3.61 -10.72
CA MET A 206 7.45 -4.63 -11.64
C MET A 206 6.47 -5.81 -11.73
N ILE A 207 5.78 -6.16 -10.65
CA ILE A 207 4.69 -7.15 -10.67
C ILE A 207 3.57 -6.67 -11.60
N ASN A 208 3.08 -5.43 -11.43
CA ASN A 208 2.02 -4.87 -12.28
C ASN A 208 2.36 -4.92 -13.76
N TYR A 209 3.63 -4.70 -14.09
CA TYR A 209 4.11 -4.74 -15.47
C TYR A 209 4.28 -6.16 -16.02
N SER A 210 4.72 -7.11 -15.18
CA SER A 210 5.15 -8.45 -15.61
C SER A 210 4.07 -9.52 -15.48
N ILE A 211 2.99 -9.24 -14.72
CA ILE A 211 1.95 -10.23 -14.46
C ILE A 211 1.06 -10.42 -15.69
N PRO A 212 0.57 -11.65 -15.97
CA PRO A 212 -0.40 -11.90 -17.04
C PRO A 212 -1.66 -11.05 -16.93
N ASP A 213 -2.28 -10.73 -18.07
CA ASP A 213 -3.42 -9.80 -18.13
C ASP A 213 -4.71 -10.33 -17.47
N ASP A 214 -4.85 -11.63 -17.32
CA ASP A 214 -5.97 -12.31 -16.64
C ASP A 214 -5.90 -12.21 -15.10
N ILE A 215 -4.75 -11.80 -14.57
CA ILE A 215 -4.54 -11.58 -13.13
C ILE A 215 -4.72 -10.11 -12.79
N PHE A 216 -5.59 -9.82 -11.82
CA PHE A 216 -5.76 -8.48 -11.29
C PHE A 216 -4.86 -8.25 -10.06
N PRO A 217 -3.78 -7.45 -10.18
CA PRO A 217 -2.93 -7.10 -9.04
C PRO A 217 -3.59 -6.00 -8.20
N MET A 218 -3.67 -6.23 -6.89
CA MET A 218 -4.39 -5.37 -5.95
C MET A 218 -3.49 -4.90 -4.80
N ARG A 219 -3.62 -3.64 -4.42
CA ARG A 219 -3.13 -3.12 -3.14
C ARG A 219 -4.21 -3.27 -2.07
N CYS A 220 -4.29 -4.44 -1.49
CA CYS A 220 -5.26 -4.75 -0.45
C CYS A 220 -4.66 -5.66 0.62
N ALA A 221 -5.21 -5.58 1.84
CA ALA A 221 -5.05 -6.65 2.81
C ALA A 221 -6.16 -7.69 2.60
N ALA A 222 -5.94 -8.90 3.10
CA ALA A 222 -6.93 -9.97 3.02
C ALA A 222 -6.92 -10.83 4.28
N ASN A 223 -8.10 -11.26 4.68
CA ASN A 223 -8.29 -12.29 5.71
C ASN A 223 -9.40 -13.27 5.30
N MET A 224 -9.60 -14.27 6.11
CA MET A 224 -10.61 -15.30 5.91
C MET A 224 -11.29 -15.59 7.26
N SER A 225 -12.61 -15.70 7.27
CA SER A 225 -13.34 -16.18 8.44
C SER A 225 -13.00 -17.64 8.73
N PHE A 226 -13.33 -18.12 9.92
CA PHE A 226 -13.19 -19.54 10.25
C PHE A 226 -14.13 -20.44 9.43
N SER A 227 -15.22 -19.89 8.87
CA SER A 227 -16.09 -20.59 7.90
C SER A 227 -15.50 -20.69 6.49
N GLY A 228 -14.45 -19.92 6.18
CA GLY A 228 -13.78 -19.93 4.89
C GLY A 228 -14.13 -18.75 3.97
N ASP A 229 -15.01 -17.85 4.37
CA ASP A 229 -15.36 -16.65 3.62
C ASP A 229 -14.18 -15.67 3.61
N ILE A 230 -13.82 -15.19 2.43
CA ILE A 230 -12.65 -14.33 2.22
C ILE A 230 -13.08 -12.89 2.07
N ALA A 231 -12.37 -11.99 2.75
CA ALA A 231 -12.53 -10.55 2.65
C ALA A 231 -11.27 -9.87 2.13
N LEU A 232 -11.48 -8.89 1.24
CA LEU A 232 -10.46 -7.94 0.79
C LEU A 232 -10.68 -6.58 1.45
N PHE A 233 -9.59 -5.94 1.85
CA PHE A 233 -9.58 -4.61 2.47
C PHE A 233 -8.77 -3.67 1.56
N MET A 234 -9.46 -2.81 0.82
CA MET A 234 -8.86 -1.77 0.00
C MET A 234 -9.01 -0.41 0.68
N GLY A 235 -8.04 0.46 0.54
CA GLY A 235 -8.07 1.80 1.13
C GLY A 235 -6.70 2.44 1.07
N ARG A 236 -6.64 3.74 1.33
CA ARG A 236 -5.39 4.50 1.38
C ARG A 236 -4.59 4.19 2.65
N GLU A 237 -3.39 4.71 2.72
CA GLU A 237 -2.58 4.64 3.93
C GLU A 237 -3.27 5.36 5.10
N GLY A 238 -3.23 4.78 6.31
CA GLY A 238 -3.88 5.34 7.49
C GLY A 238 -5.36 5.00 7.66
N THR A 239 -6.02 4.36 6.67
CA THR A 239 -7.44 3.96 6.77
C THR A 239 -7.68 2.66 7.57
N GLY A 240 -6.61 2.01 8.07
CA GLY A 240 -6.74 0.85 8.96
C GLY A 240 -6.66 -0.52 8.30
N LYS A 241 -6.27 -0.65 7.02
CA LYS A 241 -6.20 -1.94 6.31
C LYS A 241 -5.52 -3.05 7.12
N THR A 242 -4.28 -2.83 7.53
CA THR A 242 -3.49 -3.82 8.29
C THR A 242 -4.15 -4.15 9.63
N THR A 243 -4.57 -3.12 10.37
CA THR A 243 -5.16 -3.29 11.71
C THR A 243 -6.50 -4.01 11.69
N LEU A 244 -7.33 -3.77 10.66
CA LEU A 244 -8.66 -4.38 10.54
C LEU A 244 -8.62 -5.77 9.90
N SER A 245 -7.61 -6.06 9.08
CA SER A 245 -7.42 -7.40 8.52
C SER A 245 -6.76 -8.38 9.49
N ILE A 246 -6.04 -7.87 10.49
CA ILE A 246 -5.45 -8.67 11.57
C ILE A 246 -6.42 -8.64 12.76
N ASP A 247 -7.15 -9.73 12.93
CA ASP A 247 -8.15 -9.90 13.99
C ASP A 247 -8.05 -11.32 14.57
N SER A 248 -8.19 -11.45 15.88
CA SER A 248 -8.19 -12.76 16.57
C SER A 248 -9.33 -13.68 16.11
N LYS A 249 -10.40 -13.12 15.54
CA LYS A 249 -11.58 -13.84 15.02
C LYS A 249 -11.48 -14.21 13.54
N SER A 250 -10.33 -13.98 12.92
CA SER A 250 -10.10 -14.30 11.50
C SER A 250 -8.72 -14.92 11.28
N ILE A 251 -8.54 -15.50 10.09
CA ILE A 251 -7.27 -16.05 9.62
C ILE A 251 -6.68 -15.05 8.65
N PHE A 252 -5.53 -14.48 9.00
CA PHE A 252 -4.83 -13.50 8.17
C PHE A 252 -4.24 -14.17 6.92
N ILE A 253 -4.47 -13.58 5.76
CA ILE A 253 -3.91 -14.03 4.47
C ILE A 253 -2.70 -13.20 4.10
N GLY A 254 -2.82 -11.87 4.09
CA GLY A 254 -1.74 -10.96 3.72
C GLY A 254 -2.10 -9.49 3.87
N ASP A 255 -1.07 -8.62 3.86
CA ASP A 255 -1.20 -7.20 4.22
C ASP A 255 -1.45 -6.25 3.03
N HIS A 256 -0.66 -6.39 1.95
CA HIS A 256 -0.57 -5.27 1.01
C HIS A 256 -0.86 -5.62 -0.43
N ALA A 257 -0.30 -6.71 -0.92
CA ALA A 257 -0.29 -7.00 -2.34
C ALA A 257 -0.82 -8.41 -2.63
N HIS A 258 -1.92 -8.47 -3.35
CA HIS A 258 -2.55 -9.72 -3.76
C HIS A 258 -2.78 -9.74 -5.27
N GLY A 259 -2.75 -10.93 -5.86
CA GLY A 259 -3.25 -11.20 -7.21
C GLY A 259 -4.62 -11.87 -7.13
N TRP A 260 -5.52 -11.49 -8.04
CA TRP A 260 -6.80 -12.14 -8.21
C TRP A 260 -6.89 -12.78 -9.61
N ALA A 261 -6.62 -14.07 -9.68
CA ALA A 261 -6.71 -14.89 -10.89
C ALA A 261 -8.14 -15.43 -11.10
N ASP A 262 -8.35 -16.22 -12.15
CA ASP A 262 -9.66 -16.82 -12.45
C ASP A 262 -10.03 -17.96 -11.49
N ASP A 263 -9.09 -18.48 -10.75
CA ASP A 263 -9.26 -19.57 -9.80
C ASP A 263 -9.12 -19.12 -8.33
N GLY A 264 -9.10 -17.79 -8.06
CA GLY A 264 -9.09 -17.20 -6.73
C GLY A 264 -7.95 -16.22 -6.48
N ILE A 265 -7.66 -15.94 -5.20
CA ILE A 265 -6.64 -14.98 -4.80
C ILE A 265 -5.39 -15.65 -4.23
N PHE A 266 -4.27 -14.94 -4.34
CA PHE A 266 -3.01 -15.31 -3.72
C PHE A 266 -2.24 -14.06 -3.28
N ASN A 267 -1.33 -14.23 -2.30
CA ASN A 267 -0.55 -13.13 -1.77
C ASN A 267 0.84 -13.07 -2.42
N PHE A 268 1.27 -11.87 -2.82
CA PHE A 268 2.61 -11.64 -3.36
C PHE A 268 3.70 -11.54 -2.27
N GLU A 269 3.33 -11.21 -1.04
CA GLU A 269 4.26 -10.90 0.05
C GLU A 269 4.19 -11.93 1.18
N ASN A 270 5.29 -12.11 1.90
CA ASN A 270 5.41 -13.00 3.07
C ASN A 270 5.50 -12.24 4.39
N GLY A 271 5.36 -10.94 4.35
CA GLY A 271 5.55 -10.07 5.51
C GLY A 271 4.61 -8.88 5.53
N ILE A 272 4.71 -8.17 6.63
CA ILE A 272 3.94 -6.96 6.93
C ILE A 272 4.92 -5.80 7.01
N TYR A 273 4.52 -4.66 6.46
CA TYR A 273 5.20 -3.39 6.63
C TYR A 273 4.18 -2.33 7.01
N ALA A 274 4.03 -2.12 8.31
CA ALA A 274 2.98 -1.31 8.89
C ALA A 274 3.52 -0.05 9.56
N LYS A 275 2.70 1.02 9.58
CA LYS A 275 2.90 2.18 10.44
C LYS A 275 2.62 1.77 11.88
N VAL A 276 3.48 2.18 12.83
CA VAL A 276 3.38 1.78 14.24
C VAL A 276 3.34 2.95 15.22
N TYR A 277 3.40 4.19 14.75
CA TYR A 277 3.21 5.37 15.60
C TYR A 277 1.82 5.34 16.25
N GLY A 278 1.78 5.55 17.55
CA GLY A 278 0.55 5.56 18.34
C GLY A 278 -0.13 4.18 18.50
N THR A 279 0.49 3.09 17.98
CA THR A 279 -0.06 1.74 18.17
C THR A 279 0.06 1.33 19.63
N ASN A 280 -1.06 0.88 20.20
CA ASN A 280 -1.15 0.43 21.59
C ASN A 280 -1.58 -1.05 21.67
N ASN A 281 -1.48 -1.63 22.86
CA ASN A 281 -1.81 -3.05 23.09
C ASN A 281 -3.33 -3.31 23.16
N GLU A 282 -4.13 -2.30 23.40
CA GLU A 282 -5.59 -2.42 23.46
C GLU A 282 -6.17 -2.58 22.04
N ASP A 283 -5.75 -1.71 21.13
CA ASP A 283 -6.26 -1.67 19.77
C ASP A 283 -5.62 -2.70 18.84
N SER A 284 -4.36 -3.09 19.08
CA SER A 284 -3.60 -3.93 18.15
C SER A 284 -2.62 -4.86 18.87
N PRO A 285 -3.09 -5.77 19.75
CA PRO A 285 -2.23 -6.64 20.56
C PRO A 285 -1.36 -7.57 19.74
N GLU A 286 -1.84 -8.03 18.59
CA GLU A 286 -1.09 -8.90 17.69
C GLU A 286 0.12 -8.16 17.10
N ILE A 287 -0.07 -6.92 16.64
CA ILE A 287 1.00 -6.09 16.07
C ILE A 287 2.01 -5.73 17.16
N THR A 288 1.56 -5.25 18.33
CA THR A 288 2.43 -4.84 19.44
C THR A 288 3.30 -6.00 19.94
N THR A 289 2.77 -7.23 19.90
CA THR A 289 3.55 -8.43 20.19
C THR A 289 4.59 -8.73 19.11
N CYS A 290 4.23 -8.59 17.83
CA CYS A 290 5.12 -8.90 16.71
C CYS A 290 6.30 -7.93 16.61
N ILE A 291 6.08 -6.64 16.87
CA ILE A 291 7.12 -5.61 16.71
C ILE A 291 8.26 -5.72 17.74
N ARG A 292 8.07 -6.49 18.80
CA ARG A 292 9.10 -6.73 19.84
C ARG A 292 9.96 -7.98 19.57
N LYS A 293 9.58 -8.83 18.60
CA LYS A 293 10.23 -10.12 18.36
C LYS A 293 11.51 -9.98 17.54
N PHE A 294 12.45 -10.91 17.81
CA PHE A 294 13.64 -11.09 16.97
C PHE A 294 13.28 -11.30 15.49
N GLY A 295 13.99 -10.61 14.63
CA GLY A 295 13.75 -10.61 13.19
C GLY A 295 12.85 -9.47 12.71
N THR A 296 12.22 -8.72 13.61
CA THR A 296 11.50 -7.49 13.25
C THR A 296 12.46 -6.33 13.06
N LEU A 297 12.21 -5.54 12.04
CA LEU A 297 12.92 -4.31 11.73
C LEU A 297 11.98 -3.12 12.00
N LEU A 298 12.45 -2.16 12.79
CA LEU A 298 11.73 -0.95 13.16
C LEU A 298 12.45 0.26 12.54
N GLU A 299 11.75 1.03 11.71
CA GLU A 299 12.27 2.26 11.12
C GLU A 299 11.83 3.47 11.93
N ASN A 300 12.79 4.28 12.34
CA ASN A 300 12.62 5.56 13.04
C ASN A 300 11.88 5.50 14.39
N VAL A 301 11.67 4.32 14.94
CA VAL A 301 11.06 4.14 16.28
C VAL A 301 12.06 4.54 17.35
N SER A 302 11.64 5.34 18.33
CA SER A 302 12.47 5.72 19.46
C SER A 302 12.66 4.57 20.45
N ILE A 303 13.81 4.55 21.12
CA ILE A 303 14.16 3.58 22.16
C ILE A 303 14.72 4.29 23.38
N HIS A 304 14.35 3.84 24.56
CA HIS A 304 14.97 4.28 25.80
C HIS A 304 16.41 3.79 25.89
N LEU A 305 17.34 4.67 26.24
CA LEU A 305 18.77 4.37 26.18
C LEU A 305 19.19 3.23 27.11
N ASP A 306 18.63 3.19 28.32
CA ASP A 306 19.01 2.21 29.35
C ASP A 306 18.26 0.89 29.20
N SER A 307 16.93 0.92 29.17
CA SER A 307 16.10 -0.29 29.09
C SER A 307 16.04 -0.94 27.71
N ARG A 308 16.36 -0.16 26.65
CA ARG A 308 16.18 -0.57 25.25
C ARG A 308 14.75 -0.87 24.86
N ASP A 309 13.79 -0.40 25.64
CA ASP A 309 12.36 -0.49 25.29
C ASP A 309 12.00 0.49 24.19
N ILE A 310 11.07 0.06 23.31
CA ILE A 310 10.56 0.90 22.23
C ILE A 310 9.50 1.87 22.74
N ASP A 311 9.56 3.11 22.26
CA ASP A 311 8.52 4.11 22.44
C ASP A 311 7.81 4.38 21.11
N LEU A 312 6.53 3.99 21.05
CA LEU A 312 5.69 4.17 19.85
C LEU A 312 4.91 5.49 19.87
N SER A 313 4.94 6.21 20.98
CA SER A 313 4.26 7.51 21.13
C SER A 313 5.16 8.69 20.76
N ASP A 314 6.47 8.47 20.73
CA ASP A 314 7.44 9.48 20.33
C ASP A 314 7.40 9.73 18.81
N GLY A 315 7.01 10.95 18.43
CA GLY A 315 6.94 11.43 17.06
C GLY A 315 7.95 12.50 16.70
N ASP A 316 8.93 12.80 17.58
CA ASP A 316 9.88 13.89 17.40
C ASP A 316 10.68 13.78 16.10
N LEU A 317 11.12 12.57 15.76
CA LEU A 317 11.80 12.33 14.49
C LEU A 317 10.81 12.28 13.33
N THR A 318 9.75 11.52 13.48
CA THR A 318 8.66 11.37 12.50
C THR A 318 7.50 10.56 13.06
N ILE A 319 6.28 10.91 12.69
CA ILE A 319 5.09 10.09 12.94
C ILE A 319 4.96 8.94 11.94
N ASN A 320 5.85 8.84 10.94
CA ASN A 320 5.88 7.75 9.96
C ASN A 320 6.82 6.62 10.37
N THR A 321 6.79 6.26 11.66
CA THR A 321 7.52 5.09 12.16
C THR A 321 6.94 3.81 11.59
N ARG A 322 7.79 2.84 11.23
CA ARG A 322 7.39 1.61 10.54
C ARG A 322 7.96 0.35 11.20
N ALA A 323 7.23 -0.73 11.06
CA ALA A 323 7.70 -2.07 11.41
C ALA A 323 7.59 -3.02 10.23
N ALA A 324 8.67 -3.75 9.94
CA ALA A 324 8.71 -4.82 8.95
C ALA A 324 8.98 -6.16 9.62
N PHE A 325 8.05 -7.12 9.50
CA PHE A 325 8.19 -8.45 10.07
C PHE A 325 7.50 -9.51 9.19
N ALA A 326 7.96 -10.76 9.31
CA ALA A 326 7.37 -11.86 8.55
C ALA A 326 5.99 -12.25 9.10
N ASN A 327 5.05 -12.61 8.22
CA ASN A 327 3.68 -13.03 8.57
C ASN A 327 3.64 -14.09 9.66
N LYS A 328 4.61 -15.02 9.69
CA LYS A 328 4.70 -16.07 10.71
C LYS A 328 4.86 -15.59 12.16
N HIS A 329 5.09 -14.30 12.38
CA HIS A 329 5.09 -13.71 13.73
C HIS A 329 3.68 -13.54 14.29
N LEU A 330 2.67 -13.44 13.44
CA LEU A 330 1.26 -13.40 13.83
C LEU A 330 0.76 -14.79 14.25
N PRO A 331 -0.20 -14.88 15.19
CA PRO A 331 -0.74 -16.15 15.65
C PRO A 331 -1.63 -16.85 14.62
N ASN A 332 -2.51 -16.11 13.96
CA ASN A 332 -3.55 -16.66 13.06
C ASN A 332 -3.23 -16.40 11.59
N VAL A 333 -2.13 -16.96 11.09
CA VAL A 333 -1.73 -16.81 9.69
C VAL A 333 -2.06 -18.05 8.88
N SER A 334 -2.67 -17.85 7.74
CA SER A 334 -2.94 -18.92 6.80
C SER A 334 -1.64 -19.53 6.25
N GLN A 335 -1.59 -20.86 6.21
CA GLN A 335 -0.48 -21.59 5.59
C GLN A 335 -0.76 -21.96 4.12
N LYS A 336 -1.97 -21.71 3.62
CA LYS A 336 -2.33 -21.95 2.22
C LYS A 336 -1.50 -21.07 1.29
N LYS A 337 -1.37 -21.49 0.06
CA LYS A 337 -0.63 -20.77 -0.99
C LYS A 337 -1.59 -19.98 -1.90
N LYS A 338 -2.79 -20.50 -2.10
CA LYS A 338 -3.87 -19.95 -2.89
C LYS A 338 -5.20 -20.13 -2.16
N TYR A 339 -6.14 -19.26 -2.45
CA TYR A 339 -7.44 -19.18 -1.80
C TYR A 339 -8.52 -19.11 -2.85
N GLY A 340 -9.77 -19.36 -2.47
CA GLY A 340 -10.92 -19.16 -3.34
C GLY A 340 -11.17 -17.68 -3.67
N HIS A 341 -12.30 -17.41 -4.30
CA HIS A 341 -12.70 -16.02 -4.58
C HIS A 341 -13.16 -15.31 -3.32
N PRO A 342 -12.91 -13.98 -3.21
CA PRO A 342 -13.44 -13.16 -2.14
C PRO A 342 -14.97 -13.13 -2.19
N LYS A 343 -15.60 -13.18 -1.02
CA LYS A 343 -17.03 -12.97 -0.82
C LYS A 343 -17.35 -11.52 -0.50
N HIS A 344 -16.41 -10.83 0.14
CA HIS A 344 -16.58 -9.45 0.59
C HIS A 344 -15.42 -8.56 0.15
N LEU A 345 -15.76 -7.35 -0.29
CA LEU A 345 -14.82 -6.27 -0.57
C LEU A 345 -15.14 -5.08 0.33
N PHE A 346 -14.23 -4.73 1.22
CA PHE A 346 -14.32 -3.55 2.08
C PHE A 346 -13.48 -2.42 1.49
N LEU A 347 -14.12 -1.31 1.14
CA LEU A 347 -13.46 -0.06 0.81
C LEU A 347 -13.34 0.78 2.10
N LEU A 348 -12.10 0.96 2.54
CA LEU A 348 -11.81 1.69 3.77
C LEU A 348 -11.51 3.16 3.47
N THR A 349 -12.17 4.04 4.20
CA THR A 349 -11.90 5.48 4.17
C THR A 349 -11.69 6.01 5.59
N CYS A 350 -11.13 7.21 5.70
CA CYS A 350 -11.07 7.99 6.93
C CYS A 350 -11.65 9.36 6.62
N ASP A 351 -12.91 9.54 6.92
CA ASP A 351 -13.63 10.80 6.73
C ASP A 351 -13.50 11.67 7.98
N ALA A 352 -12.84 12.81 7.89
CA ALA A 352 -12.72 13.79 8.96
C ALA A 352 -13.80 14.89 8.89
N PHE A 353 -14.61 14.92 7.82
CA PHE A 353 -15.74 15.84 7.70
C PHE A 353 -16.98 15.34 8.45
N GLY A 354 -16.99 14.05 8.80
CA GLY A 354 -18.05 13.40 9.59
C GLY A 354 -19.35 13.21 8.80
N VAL A 355 -19.28 13.06 7.49
CA VAL A 355 -20.46 12.95 6.62
C VAL A 355 -20.71 11.54 6.11
N LEU A 356 -19.67 10.68 6.11
CA LEU A 356 -19.83 9.30 5.66
C LEU A 356 -20.25 8.37 6.82
N PRO A 357 -21.14 7.39 6.56
CA PRO A 357 -21.56 6.43 7.58
C PRO A 357 -20.43 5.48 7.97
N PRO A 358 -20.43 4.95 9.20
CA PRO A 358 -19.41 3.98 9.64
C PRO A 358 -19.41 2.70 8.81
N ILE A 359 -20.57 2.30 8.29
CA ILE A 359 -20.74 1.18 7.36
C ILE A 359 -21.86 1.46 6.37
N ALA A 360 -21.63 1.11 5.11
CA ALA A 360 -22.66 1.10 4.08
C ALA A 360 -22.45 -0.05 3.08
N ARG A 361 -23.55 -0.61 2.58
CA ARG A 361 -23.52 -1.56 1.47
C ARG A 361 -23.49 -0.78 0.16
N LEU A 362 -22.55 -1.15 -0.71
CA LEU A 362 -22.33 -0.50 -2.01
C LEU A 362 -22.89 -1.35 -3.14
N THR A 363 -23.37 -0.70 -4.20
CA THR A 363 -23.54 -1.37 -5.49
C THR A 363 -22.17 -1.63 -6.12
N PRO A 364 -22.03 -2.56 -7.09
CA PRO A 364 -20.78 -2.73 -7.81
C PRO A 364 -20.26 -1.43 -8.43
N GLU A 365 -21.14 -0.58 -8.94
CA GLU A 365 -20.83 0.72 -9.55
C GLU A 365 -20.27 1.70 -8.51
N GLN A 366 -20.92 1.81 -7.34
CA GLN A 366 -20.42 2.63 -6.22
C GLN A 366 -19.05 2.14 -5.74
N ALA A 367 -18.83 0.81 -5.71
CA ALA A 367 -17.55 0.25 -5.34
C ALA A 367 -16.44 0.60 -6.36
N LEU A 368 -16.76 0.58 -7.66
CA LEU A 368 -15.83 1.00 -8.73
C LEU A 368 -15.52 2.50 -8.66
N PHE A 369 -16.53 3.33 -8.41
CA PHE A 369 -16.34 4.76 -8.18
C PHE A 369 -15.40 5.02 -7.00
N GLY A 370 -15.68 4.40 -5.84
CA GLY A 370 -14.81 4.48 -4.66
C GLY A 370 -13.40 3.94 -4.89
N PHE A 371 -13.23 2.94 -5.76
CA PHE A 371 -11.93 2.41 -6.17
C PHE A 371 -11.16 3.41 -7.05
N LEU A 372 -11.82 4.06 -8.01
CA LEU A 372 -11.19 5.06 -8.89
C LEU A 372 -10.82 6.34 -8.14
N SER A 373 -11.72 6.87 -7.29
CA SER A 373 -11.49 8.12 -6.56
C SER A 373 -10.70 7.95 -5.26
N SER A 374 -10.79 6.80 -4.61
CA SER A 374 -10.01 6.43 -3.40
C SER A 374 -9.88 7.54 -2.37
N PHE A 375 -11.01 8.04 -1.89
CA PHE A 375 -11.06 9.14 -0.93
C PHE A 375 -10.50 8.80 0.46
N THR A 376 -9.82 9.77 1.06
CA THR A 376 -9.55 9.86 2.51
C THR A 376 -9.31 11.32 2.89
N SER A 377 -9.50 11.68 4.15
CA SER A 377 -9.07 12.98 4.66
C SER A 377 -7.57 13.01 4.92
N GLU A 378 -6.92 14.10 4.58
CA GLU A 378 -5.54 14.40 4.93
C GLU A 378 -5.49 15.55 5.94
N PHE A 379 -4.67 15.35 6.98
CA PHE A 379 -4.48 16.34 8.04
C PHE A 379 -3.25 17.17 7.69
N MET A 380 -3.46 18.47 7.43
CA MET A 380 -2.35 19.39 7.17
C MET A 380 -1.59 19.68 8.46
N ARG A 381 -0.26 19.67 8.38
CA ARG A 381 0.61 20.12 9.47
C ARG A 381 0.70 21.64 9.50
N THR A 382 -0.44 22.29 9.71
CA THR A 382 -0.55 23.73 9.93
C THR A 382 -0.95 23.98 11.38
N ASP A 383 -0.63 25.15 11.91
CA ASP A 383 -1.08 25.56 13.26
C ASP A 383 -2.61 25.61 13.38
N THR A 384 -3.32 25.64 12.25
CA THR A 384 -4.79 25.64 12.15
C THR A 384 -5.40 24.24 12.17
N GLY A 385 -4.60 23.16 11.96
CA GLY A 385 -5.10 21.80 11.94
C GLY A 385 -6.11 21.52 10.81
N ASP A 386 -5.97 22.23 9.68
CA ASP A 386 -6.89 22.11 8.56
C ASP A 386 -6.92 20.70 7.98
N VAL A 387 -8.13 20.26 7.63
CA VAL A 387 -8.39 18.96 7.01
C VAL A 387 -8.84 19.19 5.57
N THR A 388 -8.23 18.45 4.66
CA THR A 388 -8.59 18.48 3.24
C THR A 388 -9.03 17.11 2.75
N ALA A 389 -9.92 17.09 1.76
CA ALA A 389 -10.22 15.87 1.03
C ALA A 389 -9.03 15.53 0.12
N SER A 390 -8.64 14.28 0.14
CA SER A 390 -7.55 13.79 -0.70
C SER A 390 -8.00 12.57 -1.47
N PHE A 391 -7.77 12.61 -2.77
CA PHE A 391 -8.14 11.58 -3.71
C PHE A 391 -6.89 10.94 -4.29
N ASN A 392 -7.00 9.65 -4.63
CA ASN A 392 -5.91 8.94 -5.27
C ASN A 392 -6.47 7.80 -6.12
N VAL A 393 -5.92 7.59 -7.27
CA VAL A 393 -6.45 6.66 -8.26
C VAL A 393 -6.20 5.22 -7.86
N CYS A 394 -7.27 4.41 -7.83
CA CYS A 394 -7.23 2.97 -7.63
C CYS A 394 -6.49 2.54 -6.35
N PHE A 395 -6.59 3.30 -5.26
CA PHE A 395 -5.81 3.12 -4.02
C PHE A 395 -4.30 2.97 -4.27
N GLY A 396 -3.92 3.13 -5.51
CA GLY A 396 -2.55 3.04 -5.98
C GLY A 396 -1.84 4.36 -5.77
N ASP A 397 -0.76 4.40 -6.37
CA ASP A 397 0.08 5.55 -6.55
C ASP A 397 0.78 5.34 -7.90
N SER A 398 1.89 5.96 -8.08
CA SER A 398 2.79 5.73 -9.22
C SER A 398 3.25 4.27 -9.42
N SER A 399 2.81 3.29 -8.62
CA SER A 399 3.08 1.86 -8.89
C SER A 399 2.15 1.22 -9.92
N LEU A 400 1.02 1.86 -10.21
CA LEU A 400 0.10 1.42 -11.25
C LEU A 400 0.56 1.99 -12.59
N THR A 401 0.97 1.12 -13.51
CA THR A 401 1.58 1.51 -14.79
C THR A 401 0.59 1.60 -15.94
N PHE A 402 -0.54 0.91 -15.84
CA PHE A 402 -1.59 0.95 -16.86
C PHE A 402 -2.62 2.06 -16.60
N PRO A 403 -3.43 2.42 -17.60
CA PRO A 403 -4.55 3.34 -17.42
C PRO A 403 -5.52 2.89 -16.32
N PRO A 404 -6.08 3.82 -15.52
CA PRO A 404 -6.99 3.48 -14.42
C PRO A 404 -8.21 2.65 -14.82
N HIS A 405 -8.77 2.89 -16.00
CA HIS A 405 -9.92 2.14 -16.51
C HIS A 405 -9.64 0.65 -16.67
N ILE A 406 -8.41 0.27 -17.03
CA ILE A 406 -8.01 -1.15 -17.13
C ILE A 406 -8.13 -1.85 -15.76
N TYR A 407 -7.67 -1.20 -14.70
CA TYR A 407 -7.80 -1.75 -13.35
C TYR A 407 -9.26 -1.79 -12.89
N ALA A 408 -10.04 -0.74 -13.18
CA ALA A 408 -11.46 -0.69 -12.85
C ALA A 408 -12.27 -1.76 -13.59
N GLU A 409 -11.99 -1.99 -14.88
CA GLU A 409 -12.62 -3.04 -15.67
C GLU A 409 -12.28 -4.44 -15.12
N ARG A 410 -11.02 -4.71 -14.81
CA ARG A 410 -10.59 -5.95 -14.17
C ARG A 410 -11.32 -6.19 -12.85
N LEU A 411 -11.40 -5.17 -11.98
CA LEU A 411 -12.14 -5.26 -10.71
C LEU A 411 -13.63 -5.52 -10.94
N ARG A 412 -14.27 -4.77 -11.87
CA ARG A 412 -15.68 -4.92 -12.24
C ARG A 412 -16.00 -6.36 -12.65
N ASN A 413 -15.17 -6.92 -13.53
CA ASN A 413 -15.36 -8.28 -14.04
C ASN A 413 -15.25 -9.31 -12.91
N LYS A 414 -14.25 -9.17 -12.02
CA LYS A 414 -14.07 -10.05 -10.86
C LYS A 414 -15.23 -9.93 -9.85
N ILE A 415 -15.73 -8.72 -9.56
CA ILE A 415 -16.89 -8.49 -8.67
C ILE A 415 -18.14 -9.18 -9.24
N LYS A 416 -18.44 -8.96 -10.53
CA LYS A 416 -19.63 -9.50 -11.18
C LYS A 416 -19.58 -11.02 -11.31
N ALA A 417 -18.45 -11.56 -11.77
CA ALA A 417 -18.30 -13.02 -11.98
C ALA A 417 -18.42 -13.82 -10.66
N ASN A 418 -18.07 -13.23 -9.53
CA ASN A 418 -18.04 -13.93 -8.24
C ASN A 418 -19.09 -13.44 -7.24
N ASN A 419 -20.04 -12.60 -7.65
CA ASN A 419 -21.09 -12.03 -6.79
C ASN A 419 -20.57 -11.44 -5.48
N VAL A 420 -19.49 -10.64 -5.57
CA VAL A 420 -18.82 -10.08 -4.40
C VAL A 420 -19.67 -8.98 -3.77
N SER A 421 -19.95 -9.09 -2.47
CA SER A 421 -20.63 -8.05 -1.70
C SER A 421 -19.64 -6.93 -1.37
N CYS A 422 -19.98 -5.69 -1.76
CA CYS A 422 -19.13 -4.52 -1.59
C CYS A 422 -19.64 -3.64 -0.43
N TRP A 423 -18.71 -3.14 0.37
CA TRP A 423 -19.00 -2.36 1.58
C TRP A 423 -18.05 -1.18 1.71
N LEU A 424 -18.58 -0.03 2.14
CA LEU A 424 -17.80 1.09 2.64
C LEU A 424 -17.63 0.92 4.15
N ILE A 425 -16.42 1.13 4.64
CA ILE A 425 -16.12 1.26 6.08
C ILE A 425 -15.40 2.58 6.32
N ASN A 426 -16.08 3.49 7.02
CA ASN A 426 -15.47 4.74 7.48
C ASN A 426 -14.82 4.52 8.85
N THR A 427 -13.52 4.74 8.92
CA THR A 427 -12.72 4.65 10.15
C THR A 427 -12.40 6.03 10.76
N GLY A 428 -12.97 7.08 10.22
CA GLY A 428 -12.78 8.48 10.60
C GLY A 428 -13.78 8.96 11.65
N TRP A 429 -14.60 9.92 11.27
CA TRP A 429 -15.64 10.57 12.08
C TRP A 429 -17.00 10.31 11.44
N SER A 430 -18.09 10.47 12.23
CA SER A 430 -19.46 10.27 11.77
C SER A 430 -20.41 11.22 12.53
N GLY A 431 -21.20 12.02 11.79
CA GLY A 431 -22.12 13.03 12.30
C GLY A 431 -21.45 14.34 12.72
N LYS A 432 -20.31 14.26 13.43
CA LYS A 432 -19.48 15.40 13.83
C LYS A 432 -18.13 15.33 13.13
N LYS A 433 -17.51 16.47 12.82
CA LYS A 433 -16.20 16.54 12.15
C LYS A 433 -15.02 16.41 13.12
N TYR A 434 -13.83 16.28 12.56
CA TYR A 434 -12.57 16.41 13.31
C TYR A 434 -12.54 17.71 14.12
N GLY A 435 -12.07 17.63 15.37
CA GLY A 435 -12.02 18.76 16.30
C GLY A 435 -13.32 18.97 17.09
N GLU A 436 -14.46 18.41 16.67
CA GLU A 436 -15.74 18.47 17.40
C GLU A 436 -16.05 17.20 18.17
N SER A 437 -15.48 16.08 17.74
CA SER A 437 -15.63 14.77 18.40
C SER A 437 -14.35 13.95 18.28
N GLU A 438 -14.30 12.83 19.01
CA GLU A 438 -13.24 11.85 18.85
C GLU A 438 -13.43 11.02 17.58
N ARG A 439 -12.32 10.49 17.07
CA ARG A 439 -12.32 9.52 15.98
C ARG A 439 -13.13 8.27 16.37
N PHE A 440 -13.80 7.69 15.39
CA PHE A 440 -14.59 6.48 15.56
C PHE A 440 -13.74 5.34 16.16
N PRO A 441 -14.12 4.80 17.34
CA PRO A 441 -13.35 3.73 17.97
C PRO A 441 -13.22 2.50 17.08
N ILE A 442 -12.02 1.95 16.97
CA ILE A 442 -11.72 0.80 16.10
C ILE A 442 -12.59 -0.42 16.38
N LYS A 443 -13.07 -0.58 17.61
CA LYS A 443 -13.99 -1.64 17.99
C LYS A 443 -15.27 -1.66 17.15
N TYR A 444 -15.77 -0.51 16.73
CA TYR A 444 -16.96 -0.40 15.88
C TYR A 444 -16.66 -0.79 14.43
N SER A 445 -15.52 -0.37 13.89
CA SER A 445 -15.09 -0.83 12.55
C SER A 445 -14.90 -2.35 12.53
N ARG A 446 -14.33 -2.94 13.59
CA ARG A 446 -14.23 -4.40 13.73
C ARG A 446 -15.61 -5.06 13.85
N ALA A 447 -16.51 -4.50 14.66
CA ALA A 447 -17.89 -5.02 14.79
C ALA A 447 -18.61 -5.03 13.44
N ALA A 448 -18.51 -3.93 12.67
CA ALA A 448 -19.08 -3.85 11.33
C ALA A 448 -18.55 -4.95 10.39
N ILE A 449 -17.25 -5.12 10.33
CA ILE A 449 -16.60 -6.16 9.49
C ILE A 449 -17.02 -7.56 9.96
N GLN A 450 -17.04 -7.82 11.27
CA GLN A 450 -17.44 -9.10 11.83
C GLN A 450 -18.91 -9.42 11.54
N ALA A 451 -19.82 -8.44 11.66
CA ALA A 451 -21.23 -8.60 11.32
C ALA A 451 -21.45 -8.96 9.84
N VAL A 452 -20.71 -8.30 8.92
CA VAL A 452 -20.74 -8.66 7.49
C VAL A 452 -20.20 -10.07 7.26
N MET A 453 -19.05 -10.40 7.86
CA MET A 453 -18.40 -11.71 7.67
C MET A 453 -19.22 -12.87 8.28
N ALA A 454 -20.03 -12.59 9.29
CA ALA A 454 -20.96 -13.55 9.90
C ALA A 454 -22.31 -13.65 9.16
N GLY A 455 -22.57 -12.80 8.15
CA GLY A 455 -23.85 -12.75 7.44
C GLY A 455 -24.98 -12.09 8.25
N GLU A 456 -24.66 -11.44 9.37
CA GLU A 456 -25.67 -10.83 10.27
C GLU A 456 -26.40 -9.63 9.63
N LEU A 457 -25.80 -9.05 8.55
CA LEU A 457 -26.40 -7.95 7.80
C LEU A 457 -27.16 -8.39 6.55
N ASP A 458 -27.27 -9.69 6.27
CA ASP A 458 -27.93 -10.20 5.04
C ASP A 458 -29.46 -10.01 5.10
N HIS A 459 -30.04 -9.95 6.30
CA HIS A 459 -31.50 -9.84 6.53
C HIS A 459 -31.92 -8.56 7.27
N VAL A 460 -31.01 -7.57 7.34
CA VAL A 460 -31.27 -6.27 7.96
C VAL A 460 -31.86 -5.31 6.92
N ASP A 461 -32.79 -4.47 7.35
CA ASP A 461 -33.30 -3.37 6.53
C ASP A 461 -32.24 -2.28 6.33
N PHE A 462 -32.28 -1.62 5.16
CA PHE A 462 -31.35 -0.55 4.80
C PHE A 462 -32.10 0.74 4.52
N GLU A 463 -31.58 1.84 5.02
CA GLU A 463 -31.97 3.20 4.64
C GLU A 463 -31.05 3.70 3.53
N ILE A 464 -31.60 4.49 2.59
CA ILE A 464 -30.80 5.11 1.54
C ILE A 464 -30.38 6.50 2.01
N ASP A 465 -29.07 6.75 2.05
CA ASP A 465 -28.54 8.08 2.30
C ASP A 465 -28.95 9.04 1.17
N PRO A 466 -29.56 10.19 1.49
CA PRO A 466 -30.10 11.07 0.44
C PRO A 466 -29.02 11.77 -0.38
N VAL A 467 -27.79 11.93 0.15
CA VAL A 467 -26.69 12.65 -0.50
C VAL A 467 -25.82 11.70 -1.32
N PHE A 468 -25.32 10.63 -0.69
CA PHE A 468 -24.37 9.70 -1.32
C PHE A 468 -25.05 8.47 -1.93
N GLN A 469 -26.37 8.31 -1.74
CA GLN A 469 -27.15 7.15 -2.20
C GLN A 469 -26.64 5.79 -1.68
N PHE A 470 -25.93 5.80 -0.56
CA PHE A 470 -25.44 4.60 0.08
C PHE A 470 -26.57 3.89 0.85
N LYS A 471 -26.51 2.55 0.88
CA LYS A 471 -27.42 1.73 1.70
C LYS A 471 -26.83 1.55 3.09
N ILE A 472 -27.37 2.26 4.08
CA ILE A 472 -26.97 2.23 5.48
C ILE A 472 -27.81 1.18 6.21
N PRO A 473 -27.25 0.19 6.93
CA PRO A 473 -28.03 -0.75 7.70
C PRO A 473 -28.70 -0.06 8.88
N THR A 474 -29.98 -0.37 9.13
CA THR A 474 -30.75 0.19 10.27
C THR A 474 -30.28 -0.34 11.61
N ILE A 475 -29.62 -1.50 11.62
CA ILE A 475 -29.04 -2.15 12.79
C ILE A 475 -27.71 -2.78 12.36
N CYS A 476 -26.68 -2.64 13.19
CA CYS A 476 -25.42 -3.36 13.06
C CYS A 476 -24.97 -3.82 14.46
N PRO A 477 -24.80 -5.12 14.70
CA PRO A 477 -24.36 -5.63 16.00
C PRO A 477 -23.04 -4.99 16.46
N GLY A 478 -23.01 -4.54 17.70
CA GLY A 478 -21.83 -3.90 18.30
C GLY A 478 -21.63 -2.43 17.98
N ILE A 479 -22.51 -1.81 17.17
CA ILE A 479 -22.53 -0.36 16.89
C ILE A 479 -23.84 0.24 17.41
N PRO A 480 -23.80 1.33 18.19
CA PRO A 480 -25.00 2.05 18.59
C PRO A 480 -25.81 2.52 17.38
N ARG A 481 -27.12 2.34 17.41
CA ARG A 481 -28.00 2.66 16.27
C ARG A 481 -27.89 4.11 15.82
N GLU A 482 -27.80 5.03 16.76
CA GLU A 482 -27.65 6.46 16.53
C GLU A 482 -26.38 6.82 15.77
N MET A 483 -25.34 5.99 15.83
CA MET A 483 -24.07 6.23 15.16
C MET A 483 -24.04 5.69 13.72
N LEU A 484 -25.01 4.84 13.32
CA LEU A 484 -25.03 4.23 11.99
C LEU A 484 -25.33 5.24 10.90
N ASN A 485 -26.26 6.18 11.15
CA ASN A 485 -26.61 7.23 10.22
C ASN A 485 -26.02 8.58 10.69
N PRO A 486 -25.00 9.14 10.01
CA PRO A 486 -24.34 10.38 10.41
C PRO A 486 -25.30 11.56 10.54
N ARG A 487 -26.35 11.60 9.70
CA ARG A 487 -27.38 12.63 9.70
C ARG A 487 -28.20 12.63 11.00
N MET A 488 -28.35 11.47 11.64
CA MET A 488 -29.05 11.32 12.93
C MET A 488 -28.14 11.66 14.12
N HIS A 489 -26.83 11.71 13.92
CA HIS A 489 -25.82 11.93 14.96
C HIS A 489 -25.25 13.37 14.96
N THR A 490 -25.70 14.23 14.06
CA THR A 490 -25.28 15.63 13.99
C THR A 490 -26.14 16.52 14.87
N ASP A 491 -25.52 17.56 15.47
CA ASP A 491 -26.25 18.59 16.23
C ASP A 491 -26.87 19.66 15.30
N ASN A 492 -26.38 19.79 14.04
CA ASN A 492 -26.83 20.77 13.06
C ASN A 492 -26.95 20.14 11.67
N ILE A 493 -28.18 19.83 11.26
CA ILE A 493 -28.47 19.19 9.97
C ILE A 493 -28.05 20.05 8.79
N GLY A 494 -28.30 21.37 8.83
CA GLY A 494 -27.95 22.25 7.72
C GLY A 494 -26.45 22.32 7.47
N GLU A 495 -25.66 22.40 8.52
CA GLU A 495 -24.18 22.37 8.42
C GLU A 495 -23.67 20.99 7.95
N TYR A 496 -24.31 19.92 8.40
CA TYR A 496 -24.00 18.57 7.93
C TYR A 496 -24.24 18.45 6.42
N GLU A 497 -25.42 18.88 5.93
CA GLU A 497 -25.76 18.83 4.51
C GLU A 497 -24.83 19.66 3.65
N LEU A 498 -24.42 20.84 4.11
CA LEU A 498 -23.42 21.67 3.45
C LEU A 498 -22.08 20.95 3.32
N ARG A 499 -21.59 20.32 4.39
CA ARG A 499 -20.35 19.53 4.34
C ARG A 499 -20.47 18.32 3.42
N ALA A 500 -21.60 17.61 3.45
CA ALA A 500 -21.85 16.45 2.62
C ALA A 500 -21.88 16.83 1.13
N ASN A 501 -22.60 17.88 0.76
CA ASN A 501 -22.66 18.39 -0.62
C ASN A 501 -21.29 18.89 -1.11
N ARG A 502 -20.52 19.55 -0.22
CA ARG A 502 -19.16 19.95 -0.56
C ARG A 502 -18.27 18.75 -0.87
N LEU A 503 -18.34 17.68 -0.09
CA LEU A 503 -17.58 16.47 -0.37
C LEU A 503 -18.02 15.81 -1.69
N VAL A 504 -19.32 15.83 -2.01
CA VAL A 504 -19.83 15.36 -3.31
C VAL A 504 -19.24 16.18 -4.45
N ALA A 505 -19.19 17.50 -4.33
CA ALA A 505 -18.60 18.38 -5.34
C ALA A 505 -17.11 18.07 -5.57
N GLU A 506 -16.36 17.80 -4.48
CA GLU A 506 -14.96 17.39 -4.59
C GLU A 506 -14.79 16.01 -5.25
N PHE A 507 -15.68 15.06 -4.98
CA PHE A 507 -15.73 13.78 -5.69
C PHE A 507 -15.98 13.94 -7.18
N LEU A 508 -16.96 14.78 -7.57
CA LEU A 508 -17.27 15.05 -8.98
C LEU A 508 -16.08 15.71 -9.70
N LYS A 509 -15.45 16.69 -9.05
CA LYS A 509 -14.26 17.36 -9.57
C LYS A 509 -13.08 16.38 -9.75
N ASP A 510 -12.82 15.50 -8.79
CA ASP A 510 -11.78 14.46 -8.93
C ASP A 510 -12.13 13.48 -10.04
N PHE A 511 -13.39 13.09 -10.13
CA PHE A 511 -13.85 12.12 -11.11
C PHE A 511 -13.79 12.64 -12.55
N SER A 512 -13.98 13.94 -12.78
CA SER A 512 -13.95 14.54 -14.12
C SER A 512 -12.64 14.28 -14.88
N GLN A 513 -11.51 14.12 -14.18
CA GLN A 513 -10.24 13.76 -14.79
C GLN A 513 -10.24 12.36 -15.48
N PHE A 514 -11.21 11.51 -15.17
CA PHE A 514 -11.31 10.16 -15.73
C PHE A 514 -12.32 10.04 -16.87
N GLU A 515 -13.22 11.02 -17.07
CA GLU A 515 -14.32 10.93 -18.02
C GLU A 515 -13.88 10.60 -19.45
N ASP A 516 -12.76 11.16 -19.90
CA ASP A 516 -12.23 10.91 -21.24
C ASP A 516 -11.58 9.53 -21.40
N HIS A 517 -11.27 8.87 -20.28
CA HIS A 517 -10.55 7.60 -20.25
C HIS A 517 -11.40 6.41 -19.81
N ILE A 518 -12.65 6.66 -19.41
CA ILE A 518 -13.58 5.62 -18.97
C ILE A 518 -14.48 5.24 -20.16
N PRO A 519 -14.66 3.93 -20.43
CA PRO A 519 -15.59 3.46 -21.45
C PRO A 519 -17.01 4.00 -21.26
N ASP A 520 -17.73 4.28 -22.33
CA ASP A 520 -19.05 4.92 -22.28
C ASP A 520 -20.09 4.11 -21.49
N ASP A 521 -19.97 2.77 -21.49
CA ASP A 521 -20.80 1.90 -20.67
C ASP A 521 -20.54 2.08 -19.16
N MET A 522 -19.33 2.50 -18.77
CA MET A 522 -19.00 2.84 -17.38
C MET A 522 -19.43 4.28 -17.03
N LYS A 523 -19.33 5.24 -17.96
CA LYS A 523 -19.79 6.64 -17.71
C LYS A 523 -21.26 6.69 -17.32
N GLY A 524 -22.10 5.90 -18.01
CA GLY A 524 -23.54 5.81 -17.70
C GLY A 524 -23.83 5.26 -16.29
N LEU A 525 -22.95 4.40 -15.75
CA LEU A 525 -23.10 3.84 -14.41
C LEU A 525 -22.85 4.88 -13.31
N PHE A 526 -21.99 5.86 -13.56
CA PHE A 526 -21.59 6.85 -12.56
C PHE A 526 -22.52 8.07 -12.48
N LYS A 527 -23.28 8.37 -13.53
CA LYS A 527 -24.24 9.49 -13.56
C LYS A 527 -25.33 9.41 -12.48
N ASN A 528 -25.64 8.22 -11.97
CA ASN A 528 -26.69 7.99 -10.97
C ASN A 528 -26.13 7.76 -9.55
N ILE A 529 -24.83 7.85 -9.34
CA ILE A 529 -24.20 7.55 -8.03
C ILE A 529 -24.16 8.77 -7.12
N LEU A 530 -24.07 9.94 -7.73
CA LEU A 530 -24.08 11.21 -7.02
C LEU A 530 -25.27 12.05 -7.52
N PRO A 531 -25.81 12.96 -6.69
CA PRO A 531 -26.88 13.85 -7.12
C PRO A 531 -26.50 14.60 -8.40
N VAL A 532 -27.48 14.76 -9.30
CA VAL A 532 -27.28 15.47 -10.56
C VAL A 532 -26.76 16.87 -10.26
N GLU A 533 -25.79 17.37 -11.03
CA GLU A 533 -25.19 18.73 -10.91
C GLU A 533 -26.23 19.85 -10.73
N ASP A 534 -27.44 19.70 -11.32
CA ASP A 534 -28.55 20.64 -11.21
C ASP A 534 -29.16 20.76 -9.79
N GLN A 535 -28.80 19.91 -8.84
CA GLN A 535 -29.31 19.93 -7.47
C GLN A 535 -28.32 20.54 -6.46
N ILE A 536 -27.08 20.82 -6.87
CA ILE A 536 -26.06 21.43 -6.02
C ILE A 536 -25.86 22.88 -6.45
N ASP A 537 -26.24 23.83 -5.61
CA ASP A 537 -25.90 25.24 -5.83
C ASP A 537 -24.44 25.50 -5.50
N PHE A 538 -23.56 25.38 -6.51
CA PHE A 538 -22.13 25.61 -6.38
C PHE A 538 -21.78 27.05 -5.98
N SER A 539 -22.68 28.03 -6.17
CA SER A 539 -22.46 29.44 -5.80
C SER A 539 -22.41 29.63 -4.28
N GLU A 540 -23.20 28.84 -3.54
CA GLU A 540 -23.17 28.83 -2.06
C GLU A 540 -21.95 28.13 -1.48
N LEU A 541 -21.26 27.28 -2.26
CA LEU A 541 -20.11 26.49 -1.83
C LEU A 541 -18.76 27.21 -1.98
N GLY A 542 -18.75 28.43 -2.54
CA GLY A 542 -17.54 29.25 -2.68
C GLY A 542 -16.58 28.78 -3.80
N PHE A 543 -17.06 27.99 -4.75
CA PHE A 543 -16.32 27.64 -5.96
C PHE A 543 -16.70 28.60 -7.09
N SER A 544 -15.74 29.39 -7.57
CA SER A 544 -15.84 29.98 -8.91
C SER A 544 -15.44 28.92 -9.93
N MET A 545 -16.31 28.62 -10.90
CA MET A 545 -15.99 27.78 -12.06
C MET A 545 -14.83 28.34 -12.87
#